data_7f5f9141a9e650c590eb460933fd9ed1
#
_entry.id   7f5f9141a9e650c590eb460933fd9ed1
#
_cell.length_a   1.000
_cell.length_b   1.000
_cell.length_c   1.000
_cell.angle_alpha   90.00
_cell.angle_beta   90.00
_cell.angle_gamma   90.00
#
_symmetry.space_group_name_H-M   'P 1'
#
loop_
_entity.id
_entity.type
_entity.pdbx_description
1 polymer ?
#
loop_
_entity_poly.entity_id
_entity_poly.type
_entity_poly.pdbx_seq_one_letter_code
_entity_poly.pdbx_strand_id
1 'polypeptide(L)'
;MILKFRFELDSTNGVVEKILLRVAKETGVELGLSRDERDLFAYVKASQELIEDFSRKLANELPISIFLKSLDAEVTDEFKDDLKREFPSINLPPCPKCLREVKDKNNPNYYNPFYHCEVCGYNAKGKGNYKEIFENLALKLKNKEKIYIQTMNGKYEISTSLEDAEIVVAVDLSAVATYFMSFEGDAKALGSIEKPLVNLKTNLNFKKEFGISNPSFLVKLPDCMVLELLCEEIKDDIKLLGLKKTQKSDDFSFEVDNKDEVLLAVVTDTRNKDILIQRGDRALLPKYEKPFSKKVVGAYKEYSAYVKDDKTVLKKEKNDSKTKPAFAGYFGVLAQWNLEDKNSVGFAFYKEEESKVMLNSPKFGLVEYIDFDFKFSSFEEIFASIKAMNETGEKLVKNFFDKQKDLALKALNADFSTSKKGIAYLWGVIGVLLGFGENIDEGFDGILRYANSAMTKKGPRIDYKMKDKNLDPLWAVRTVMSFKLAGVDDYLLSFGVIESFAEFLTNIYEQLHKESPLDGAIIVGDLFEGEFLNKVYTNIKKNYPTFTPKALPISGAVEAYGSAFILSKTDN
;
A
#
# COMPACT_ATOMS: atom_id res chain seq x y z
N MET A 1 12.42 31.40 26.18
CA MET A 1 13.13 30.43 25.28
C MET A 1 12.16 29.97 24.20
N ILE A 2 12.65 29.72 23.00
CA ILE A 2 11.83 29.14 21.92
C ILE A 2 12.44 27.80 21.58
N LEU A 3 11.62 26.73 21.61
CA LEU A 3 11.96 25.41 21.13
C LEU A 3 11.22 25.18 19.81
N LYS A 4 11.98 24.89 18.75
CA LYS A 4 11.45 24.58 17.42
C LYS A 4 11.46 23.07 17.22
N PHE A 5 10.30 22.50 16.99
CA PHE A 5 10.13 21.13 16.53
C PHE A 5 10.03 21.10 15.01
N ARG A 6 10.71 20.16 14.38
CA ARG A 6 10.60 19.86 12.96
C ARG A 6 10.03 18.46 12.79
N PHE A 7 8.90 18.36 12.14
CA PHE A 7 8.25 17.10 11.76
C PHE A 7 8.41 16.92 10.26
N GLU A 8 9.20 15.93 9.83
CA GLU A 8 9.19 15.50 8.42
C GLU A 8 7.92 14.70 8.18
N LEU A 9 6.87 15.39 7.72
CA LEU A 9 5.49 14.89 7.66
C LEU A 9 4.92 15.04 6.24
N ASP A 10 4.81 13.93 5.52
CA ASP A 10 4.30 13.91 4.14
C ASP A 10 2.78 14.16 4.06
N SER A 11 2.02 14.00 5.12
CA SER A 11 0.57 14.22 5.15
C SER A 11 0.19 15.64 5.51
N THR A 12 -0.89 16.13 4.92
CA THR A 12 -1.53 17.42 5.24
C THR A 12 -2.94 17.23 5.85
N ASN A 13 -3.18 16.09 6.49
CA ASN A 13 -4.47 15.78 7.11
C ASN A 13 -4.79 16.62 8.38
N GLY A 14 -3.82 17.35 8.89
CA GLY A 14 -3.99 18.28 10.00
C GLY A 14 -4.03 17.66 11.41
N VAL A 15 -3.82 16.35 11.54
CA VAL A 15 -3.90 15.67 12.85
C VAL A 15 -2.77 16.09 13.78
N VAL A 16 -1.55 16.13 13.27
CA VAL A 16 -0.38 16.56 14.08
C VAL A 16 -0.56 18.01 14.53
N GLU A 17 -0.98 18.88 13.62
CA GLU A 17 -1.24 20.29 13.90
C GLU A 17 -2.33 20.47 14.97
N LYS A 18 -3.43 19.73 14.87
CA LYS A 18 -4.51 19.76 15.86
C LYS A 18 -4.06 19.26 17.24
N ILE A 19 -3.20 18.24 17.29
CA ILE A 19 -2.60 17.75 18.54
C ILE A 19 -1.70 18.83 19.15
N LEU A 20 -0.82 19.45 18.35
CA LEU A 20 0.06 20.53 18.79
C LEU A 20 -0.74 21.69 19.38
N LEU A 21 -1.79 22.15 18.69
CA LEU A 21 -2.67 23.23 19.15
C LEU A 21 -3.38 22.88 20.47
N ARG A 22 -3.85 21.63 20.60
CA ARG A 22 -4.50 21.17 21.82
C ARG A 22 -3.53 21.11 22.99
N VAL A 23 -2.35 20.49 22.80
CA VAL A 23 -1.34 20.37 23.85
C VAL A 23 -0.84 21.75 24.28
N ALA A 24 -0.65 22.69 23.34
CA ALA A 24 -0.28 24.06 23.64
C ALA A 24 -1.33 24.78 24.52
N LYS A 25 -2.61 24.62 24.19
CA LYS A 25 -3.73 25.15 24.99
C LYS A 25 -3.76 24.56 26.40
N GLU A 26 -3.52 23.27 26.54
CA GLU A 26 -3.53 22.56 27.84
C GLU A 26 -2.33 22.92 28.71
N THR A 27 -1.18 23.27 28.13
CA THR A 27 0.04 23.63 28.84
C THR A 27 0.23 25.14 28.99
N GLY A 28 -0.59 25.94 28.29
CA GLY A 28 -0.52 27.41 28.37
C GLY A 28 0.71 28.02 27.67
N VAL A 29 1.32 27.32 26.73
CA VAL A 29 2.46 27.84 25.96
C VAL A 29 1.99 28.61 24.73
N GLU A 30 2.79 29.59 24.28
CA GLU A 30 2.59 30.24 22.98
C GLU A 30 3.11 29.32 21.85
N LEU A 31 2.24 28.99 20.90
CA LEU A 31 2.54 28.08 19.77
C LEU A 31 2.40 28.81 18.44
N GLY A 32 3.48 28.84 17.67
CA GLY A 32 3.47 29.17 16.26
C GLY A 32 3.62 27.93 15.39
N LEU A 33 2.93 27.90 14.25
CA LEU A 33 3.03 26.83 13.27
C LEU A 33 3.44 27.40 11.92
N SER A 34 4.35 26.70 11.24
CA SER A 34 4.76 27.00 9.86
C SER A 34 4.92 25.70 9.09
N ARG A 35 4.77 25.73 7.78
CA ARG A 35 5.00 24.54 6.95
C ARG A 35 5.79 24.91 5.70
N ASP A 36 6.83 24.15 5.43
CA ASP A 36 7.60 24.19 4.20
C ASP A 36 7.56 22.81 3.53
N GLU A 37 7.04 22.74 2.32
CA GLU A 37 6.88 21.51 1.52
C GLU A 37 6.49 20.25 2.31
N ARG A 38 7.48 19.62 2.95
CA ARG A 38 7.36 18.34 3.70
C ARG A 38 7.44 18.54 5.21
N ASP A 39 8.03 19.65 5.64
CA ASP A 39 8.33 19.87 7.04
C ASP A 39 7.23 20.74 7.68
N LEU A 40 6.65 20.21 8.75
CA LEU A 40 5.84 20.98 9.66
C LEU A 40 6.73 21.47 10.81
N PHE A 41 6.74 22.76 11.06
CA PHE A 41 7.47 23.37 12.16
C PHE A 41 6.50 23.84 13.24
N ALA A 42 6.85 23.53 14.50
CA ALA A 42 6.15 24.04 15.66
C ALA A 42 7.11 24.83 16.56
N TYR A 43 6.86 26.11 16.76
CA TYR A 43 7.64 27.02 17.56
C TYR A 43 6.94 27.21 18.92
N VAL A 44 7.54 26.69 19.99
CA VAL A 44 6.99 26.74 21.34
C VAL A 44 7.76 27.75 22.16
N LYS A 45 7.09 28.85 22.52
CA LYS A 45 7.69 29.95 23.31
C LYS A 45 7.11 29.98 24.71
N ALA A 46 7.96 29.70 25.70
CA ALA A 46 7.59 29.70 27.11
C ALA A 46 8.83 29.67 28.02
N SER A 47 8.62 29.52 29.33
CA SER A 47 9.68 29.14 30.29
C SER A 47 10.16 27.71 30.01
N GLN A 48 11.35 27.36 30.47
CA GLN A 48 11.90 26.02 30.30
C GLN A 48 10.97 24.95 30.88
N GLU A 49 10.42 25.14 32.06
CA GLU A 49 9.52 24.21 32.73
C GLU A 49 8.25 23.93 31.93
N LEU A 50 7.64 24.94 31.34
CA LEU A 50 6.45 24.79 30.49
C LEU A 50 6.77 24.10 29.16
N ILE A 51 7.96 24.34 28.59
CA ILE A 51 8.42 23.63 27.37
C ILE A 51 8.65 22.15 27.67
N GLU A 52 9.21 21.80 28.82
CA GLU A 52 9.40 20.42 29.26
C GLU A 52 8.04 19.71 29.47
N ASP A 53 7.06 20.40 30.10
CA ASP A 53 5.71 19.86 30.26
C ASP A 53 5.00 19.66 28.91
N PHE A 54 5.10 20.66 28.02
CA PHE A 54 4.60 20.54 26.64
C PHE A 54 5.21 19.35 25.92
N SER A 55 6.54 19.21 25.96
CA SER A 55 7.27 18.13 25.28
C SER A 55 6.86 16.76 25.80
N ARG A 56 6.71 16.60 27.12
CA ARG A 56 6.27 15.37 27.76
C ARG A 56 4.83 15.02 27.39
N LYS A 57 3.92 15.99 27.39
CA LYS A 57 2.53 15.79 26.95
C LYS A 57 2.46 15.46 25.46
N LEU A 58 3.21 16.18 24.62
CA LEU A 58 3.26 15.92 23.19
C LEU A 58 3.72 14.49 22.91
N ALA A 59 4.77 14.01 23.56
CA ALA A 59 5.28 12.65 23.41
C ALA A 59 4.24 11.58 23.74
N ASN A 60 3.34 11.83 24.69
CA ASN A 60 2.26 10.91 25.09
C ASN A 60 1.02 11.00 24.17
N GLU A 61 0.84 12.12 23.48
CA GLU A 61 -0.36 12.39 22.68
C GLU A 61 -0.13 12.20 21.18
N LEU A 62 1.13 12.33 20.72
CA LEU A 62 1.47 12.20 19.31
C LEU A 62 1.44 10.72 18.90
N PRO A 63 0.50 10.32 18.02
CA PRO A 63 0.48 8.94 17.54
C PRO A 63 1.61 8.72 16.53
N ILE A 64 2.03 7.47 16.41
CA ILE A 64 2.81 7.02 15.24
C ILE A 64 1.96 7.24 13.99
N SER A 65 2.55 7.74 12.90
CA SER A 65 1.91 7.87 11.60
C SER A 65 2.81 7.27 10.51
N ILE A 66 2.19 6.66 9.50
CA ILE A 66 2.92 6.15 8.32
C ILE A 66 3.54 7.30 7.50
N PHE A 67 3.04 8.52 7.68
CA PHE A 67 3.50 9.73 7.00
C PHE A 67 4.54 10.52 7.77
N LEU A 68 4.77 10.22 9.04
CA LEU A 68 5.79 10.87 9.87
C LEU A 68 7.12 10.12 9.77
N LYS A 69 8.10 10.73 9.13
CA LYS A 69 9.43 10.15 8.89
C LYS A 69 10.39 10.40 10.04
N SER A 70 10.49 11.65 10.48
CA SER A 70 11.36 12.06 11.60
C SER A 70 10.74 13.19 12.41
N LEU A 71 11.23 13.33 13.62
CA LEU A 71 10.93 14.42 14.54
C LEU A 71 12.22 14.86 15.20
N ASP A 72 12.59 16.12 15.00
CA ASP A 72 13.76 16.77 15.58
C ASP A 72 13.34 17.98 16.38
N ALA A 73 14.18 18.40 17.34
CA ALA A 73 13.94 19.62 18.11
C ALA A 73 15.24 20.40 18.34
N GLU A 74 15.17 21.71 18.21
CA GLU A 74 16.30 22.62 18.41
C GLU A 74 15.87 23.92 19.12
N VAL A 75 16.77 24.52 19.88
CA VAL A 75 16.56 25.86 20.45
C VAL A 75 16.82 26.90 19.37
N THR A 76 15.95 27.90 19.26
CA THR A 76 16.05 28.97 18.26
C THR A 76 15.63 30.32 18.85
N ASP A 77 16.05 31.40 18.21
CA ASP A 77 15.55 32.75 18.48
C ASP A 77 14.41 33.16 17.55
N GLU A 78 14.16 32.36 16.50
CA GLU A 78 13.12 32.60 15.52
C GLU A 78 11.76 32.10 16.01
N PHE A 79 10.70 32.88 15.78
CA PHE A 79 9.31 32.46 16.00
C PHE A 79 8.49 32.75 14.75
N LYS A 80 7.86 31.71 14.19
CA LYS A 80 6.97 31.82 13.01
C LYS A 80 5.60 31.25 13.33
N ASP A 81 4.55 31.94 12.88
CA ASP A 81 3.14 31.48 12.93
C ASP A 81 2.42 31.94 11.66
N ASP A 82 2.73 31.30 10.53
CA ASP A 82 2.22 31.64 9.20
C ASP A 82 1.32 30.55 8.62
N LEU A 83 1.16 29.41 9.31
CA LEU A 83 0.30 28.32 8.86
C LEU A 83 -1.18 28.67 9.08
N LYS A 84 -1.97 28.66 7.99
CA LYS A 84 -3.43 28.77 8.08
C LYS A 84 -4.00 27.58 8.85
N ARG A 85 -4.81 27.86 9.89
CA ARG A 85 -5.38 26.84 10.80
C ARG A 85 -6.68 26.23 10.27
N GLU A 86 -6.79 26.10 8.95
CA GLU A 86 -7.90 25.43 8.27
C GLU A 86 -7.49 24.00 7.93
N PHE A 87 -8.00 23.03 8.69
CA PHE A 87 -7.68 21.64 8.52
C PHE A 87 -8.85 20.89 7.85
N PRO A 88 -8.56 19.90 6.98
CA PRO A 88 -9.60 19.09 6.38
C PRO A 88 -10.41 18.35 7.45
N SER A 89 -11.71 18.19 7.20
CA SER A 89 -12.52 17.25 7.95
C SER A 89 -12.24 15.86 7.40
N ILE A 90 -11.63 15.02 8.23
CA ILE A 90 -11.33 13.62 7.93
C ILE A 90 -11.77 12.76 9.10
N ASN A 91 -12.16 11.55 8.78
CA ASN A 91 -12.55 10.53 9.75
C ASN A 91 -11.41 9.51 9.85
N LEU A 92 -10.48 9.74 10.76
CA LEU A 92 -9.39 8.82 11.05
C LEU A 92 -9.79 7.82 12.14
N PRO A 93 -9.09 6.70 12.26
CA PRO A 93 -9.19 5.83 13.43
C PRO A 93 -8.99 6.62 14.73
N PRO A 94 -9.53 6.13 15.85
CA PRO A 94 -9.48 6.83 17.13
C PRO A 94 -8.05 7.16 17.58
N CYS A 95 -7.80 8.40 17.95
CA CYS A 95 -6.51 8.82 18.46
C CYS A 95 -6.30 8.35 19.92
N PRO A 96 -5.07 8.42 20.48
CA PRO A 96 -4.79 7.97 21.84
C PRO A 96 -5.69 8.60 22.92
N LYS A 97 -6.08 9.87 22.73
CA LYS A 97 -7.03 10.53 23.65
C LYS A 97 -8.39 9.82 23.63
N CYS A 98 -8.96 9.59 22.44
CA CYS A 98 -10.25 8.91 22.30
C CYS A 98 -10.24 7.54 22.97
N LEU A 99 -9.17 6.76 22.72
CA LEU A 99 -9.03 5.41 23.29
C LEU A 99 -8.95 5.43 24.82
N ARG A 100 -8.26 6.41 25.41
CA ARG A 100 -8.24 6.56 26.88
C ARG A 100 -9.61 6.91 27.43
N GLU A 101 -10.31 7.86 26.82
CA GLU A 101 -11.60 8.33 27.31
C GLU A 101 -12.68 7.24 27.27
N VAL A 102 -12.75 6.45 26.20
CA VAL A 102 -13.76 5.39 26.10
C VAL A 102 -13.46 4.15 26.95
N LYS A 103 -12.22 4.00 27.42
CA LYS A 103 -11.79 2.91 28.31
C LYS A 103 -11.78 3.31 29.80
N ASP A 104 -11.92 4.60 30.10
CA ASP A 104 -11.97 5.11 31.48
C ASP A 104 -13.40 5.07 32.03
N LYS A 105 -13.61 4.23 33.07
CA LYS A 105 -14.93 4.06 33.73
C LYS A 105 -15.50 5.36 34.32
N ASN A 106 -14.65 6.34 34.61
CA ASN A 106 -15.07 7.61 35.19
C ASN A 106 -15.37 8.67 34.11
N ASN A 107 -15.11 8.37 32.83
CA ASN A 107 -15.32 9.29 31.74
C ASN A 107 -16.77 9.18 31.20
N PRO A 108 -17.46 10.29 30.90
CA PRO A 108 -18.80 10.25 30.29
C PRO A 108 -18.89 9.49 28.96
N ASN A 109 -17.74 9.32 28.28
CA ASN A 109 -17.64 8.59 27.01
C ASN A 109 -17.28 7.10 27.21
N TYR A 110 -17.31 6.58 28.45
CA TYR A 110 -17.00 5.19 28.70
C TYR A 110 -17.89 4.22 27.88
N TYR A 111 -17.25 3.38 27.08
CA TYR A 111 -17.89 2.44 26.15
C TYR A 111 -18.90 3.10 25.18
N ASN A 112 -18.61 4.33 24.76
CA ASN A 112 -19.39 5.01 23.73
C ASN A 112 -18.70 4.90 22.37
N PRO A 113 -19.17 4.04 21.44
CA PRO A 113 -18.61 3.94 20.09
C PRO A 113 -18.94 5.15 19.20
N PHE A 114 -19.91 5.97 19.61
CA PHE A 114 -20.36 7.17 18.90
C PHE A 114 -19.67 8.44 19.39
N TYR A 115 -18.41 8.32 19.71
CA TYR A 115 -17.59 9.41 20.22
C TYR A 115 -17.29 10.44 19.13
N HIS A 116 -17.24 11.72 19.52
CA HIS A 116 -16.81 12.81 18.66
C HIS A 116 -15.44 13.35 19.09
N CYS A 117 -14.52 13.51 18.13
CA CYS A 117 -13.20 14.04 18.37
C CYS A 117 -12.76 15.06 17.30
N GLU A 118 -12.50 16.28 17.73
CA GLU A 118 -12.02 17.35 16.84
C GLU A 118 -10.58 17.09 16.32
N VAL A 119 -9.80 16.26 17.00
CA VAL A 119 -8.39 15.98 16.65
C VAL A 119 -8.31 14.99 15.49
N CYS A 120 -8.77 13.75 15.67
CA CYS A 120 -8.74 12.72 14.63
C CYS A 120 -9.92 12.79 13.66
N GLY A 121 -10.87 13.67 13.91
CA GLY A 121 -12.07 13.81 13.08
C GLY A 121 -13.07 12.67 13.24
N TYR A 122 -12.81 11.70 14.16
CA TYR A 122 -13.77 10.65 14.45
C TYR A 122 -15.09 11.26 14.91
N ASN A 123 -16.13 11.02 14.16
CA ASN A 123 -17.41 11.66 14.38
C ASN A 123 -18.55 10.70 14.05
N ALA A 124 -19.36 10.38 15.08
CA ALA A 124 -20.52 9.53 14.94
C ALA A 124 -21.67 10.05 15.81
N LYS A 125 -22.91 9.77 15.39
CA LYS A 125 -24.13 10.17 16.10
C LYS A 125 -24.50 9.14 17.14
N GLY A 126 -24.61 9.59 18.36
CA GLY A 126 -25.14 8.80 19.46
C GLY A 126 -24.47 9.15 20.77
N LYS A 127 -25.13 8.80 21.85
CA LYS A 127 -24.64 8.97 23.23
C LYS A 127 -25.08 7.73 24.03
N GLY A 128 -24.25 7.26 24.90
CA GLY A 128 -24.61 6.18 25.81
C GLY A 128 -23.42 5.28 26.14
N ASN A 129 -23.66 4.41 27.09
CA ASN A 129 -22.74 3.34 27.45
C ASN A 129 -23.23 2.05 26.81
N TYR A 130 -22.43 1.49 25.93
CA TYR A 130 -22.77 0.29 25.14
C TYR A 130 -22.03 -0.95 25.66
N LYS A 131 -21.48 -0.92 26.87
CA LYS A 131 -20.68 -2.01 27.41
C LYS A 131 -21.39 -3.35 27.38
N GLU A 132 -22.63 -3.40 27.83
CA GLU A 132 -23.44 -4.62 27.83
C GLU A 132 -23.62 -5.22 26.42
N ILE A 133 -23.74 -4.37 25.40
CA ILE A 133 -23.83 -4.83 24.00
C ILE A 133 -22.51 -5.46 23.58
N PHE A 134 -21.36 -4.84 23.86
CA PHE A 134 -20.06 -5.40 23.52
C PHE A 134 -19.75 -6.67 24.31
N GLU A 135 -20.15 -6.77 25.58
CA GLU A 135 -20.06 -8.01 26.37
C GLU A 135 -20.88 -9.15 25.72
N ASN A 136 -22.10 -8.86 25.26
CA ASN A 136 -22.93 -9.85 24.56
C ASN A 136 -22.33 -10.27 23.21
N LEU A 137 -21.80 -9.34 22.42
CA LEU A 137 -21.09 -9.65 21.17
C LEU A 137 -19.84 -10.51 21.44
N ALA A 138 -19.10 -10.18 22.48
CA ALA A 138 -17.94 -10.95 22.91
C ALA A 138 -18.33 -12.37 23.32
N LEU A 139 -19.44 -12.55 24.06
CA LEU A 139 -19.95 -13.85 24.45
C LEU A 139 -20.30 -14.71 23.25
N LYS A 140 -20.97 -14.15 22.24
CA LYS A 140 -21.27 -14.85 20.97
C LYS A 140 -19.98 -15.36 20.33
N LEU A 141 -18.95 -14.50 20.20
CA LEU A 141 -17.66 -14.88 19.60
C LEU A 141 -16.94 -15.97 20.43
N LYS A 142 -16.97 -15.92 21.77
CA LYS A 142 -16.43 -16.95 22.65
C LYS A 142 -17.15 -18.30 22.48
N ASN A 143 -18.43 -18.25 22.16
CA ASN A 143 -19.23 -19.43 21.81
C ASN A 143 -19.03 -19.89 20.36
N LYS A 144 -18.10 -19.28 19.61
CA LYS A 144 -17.84 -19.55 18.17
C LYS A 144 -19.01 -19.20 17.25
N GLU A 145 -19.91 -18.35 17.69
CA GLU A 145 -20.98 -17.80 16.86
C GLU A 145 -20.42 -16.66 16.00
N LYS A 146 -21.00 -16.48 14.82
CA LYS A 146 -20.71 -15.33 13.93
C LYS A 146 -21.54 -14.13 14.37
N ILE A 147 -20.96 -12.94 14.27
CA ILE A 147 -21.67 -11.68 14.47
C ILE A 147 -21.64 -10.83 13.21
N TYR A 148 -22.67 -10.03 12.99
CA TYR A 148 -22.83 -9.18 11.82
C TYR A 148 -22.92 -7.73 12.26
N ILE A 149 -21.87 -6.98 12.01
CA ILE A 149 -21.78 -5.61 12.48
C ILE A 149 -21.47 -4.63 11.34
N GLN A 150 -21.94 -3.42 11.48
CA GLN A 150 -21.54 -2.28 10.69
C GLN A 150 -20.48 -1.48 11.45
N THR A 151 -19.37 -1.20 10.78
CA THR A 151 -18.30 -0.30 11.24
C THR A 151 -18.26 0.93 10.33
N MET A 152 -17.41 1.91 10.68
CA MET A 152 -17.15 3.04 9.80
C MET A 152 -16.56 2.64 8.42
N ASN A 153 -15.99 1.45 8.31
CA ASN A 153 -15.33 0.93 7.10
C ASN A 153 -16.19 -0.06 6.30
N GLY A 154 -17.43 -0.27 6.72
CA GLY A 154 -18.38 -1.17 6.05
C GLY A 154 -19.03 -2.18 6.97
N LYS A 155 -19.77 -3.10 6.36
CA LYS A 155 -20.48 -4.18 7.04
C LYS A 155 -19.68 -5.46 6.96
N TYR A 156 -19.50 -6.12 8.10
CA TYR A 156 -18.68 -7.33 8.21
C TYR A 156 -19.40 -8.43 8.98
N GLU A 157 -19.27 -9.64 8.48
CA GLU A 157 -19.37 -10.86 9.26
C GLU A 157 -18.05 -11.01 10.02
N ILE A 158 -18.11 -11.16 11.32
CA ILE A 158 -16.93 -11.36 12.19
C ILE A 158 -17.04 -12.72 12.85
N SER A 159 -15.94 -13.47 12.84
CA SER A 159 -15.85 -14.79 13.45
C SER A 159 -14.47 -15.05 14.06
N THR A 160 -14.39 -16.09 14.91
CA THR A 160 -13.11 -16.62 15.39
C THR A 160 -12.49 -17.64 14.42
N SER A 161 -13.26 -18.11 13.42
CA SER A 161 -12.71 -18.87 12.30
C SER A 161 -12.05 -17.93 11.29
N LEU A 162 -10.83 -18.26 10.88
CA LEU A 162 -10.04 -17.49 9.93
C LEU A 162 -10.03 -18.11 8.53
N GLU A 163 -10.74 -19.20 8.30
CA GLU A 163 -10.69 -20.00 7.06
C GLU A 163 -11.14 -19.17 5.84
N ASP A 164 -12.26 -18.45 5.98
CA ASP A 164 -12.84 -17.60 4.92
C ASP A 164 -12.58 -16.10 5.15
N ALA A 165 -11.64 -15.75 6.02
CA ALA A 165 -11.38 -14.36 6.35
C ALA A 165 -10.71 -13.62 5.18
N GLU A 166 -11.31 -12.50 4.77
CA GLU A 166 -10.71 -11.55 3.82
C GLU A 166 -9.68 -10.65 4.52
N ILE A 167 -9.95 -10.33 5.79
CA ILE A 167 -9.09 -9.49 6.64
C ILE A 167 -9.02 -10.15 8.02
N VAL A 168 -7.83 -10.12 8.63
CA VAL A 168 -7.64 -10.51 10.02
C VAL A 168 -7.43 -9.27 10.88
N VAL A 169 -8.21 -9.14 11.93
CA VAL A 169 -7.98 -8.15 12.99
C VAL A 169 -7.24 -8.83 14.13
N ALA A 170 -6.03 -8.36 14.42
CA ALA A 170 -5.32 -8.73 15.64
C ALA A 170 -5.71 -7.78 16.77
N VAL A 171 -5.99 -8.29 17.95
CA VAL A 171 -6.43 -7.47 19.10
C VAL A 171 -5.37 -6.45 19.52
N ASP A 172 -4.09 -6.78 19.33
CA ASP A 172 -2.93 -5.91 19.61
C ASP A 172 -1.68 -6.38 18.84
N LEU A 173 -0.57 -5.63 18.99
CA LEU A 173 0.72 -5.97 18.37
C LEU A 173 1.34 -7.26 18.94
N SER A 174 1.00 -7.65 20.16
CA SER A 174 1.47 -8.91 20.77
C SER A 174 0.86 -10.11 20.05
N ALA A 175 -0.43 -10.03 19.69
CA ALA A 175 -1.09 -11.04 18.87
C ALA A 175 -0.45 -11.13 17.47
N VAL A 176 -0.10 -9.99 16.86
CA VAL A 176 0.64 -9.99 15.58
C VAL A 176 1.97 -10.71 15.71
N ALA A 177 2.79 -10.36 16.71
CA ALA A 177 4.09 -10.99 16.94
C ALA A 177 3.99 -12.49 17.23
N THR A 178 2.88 -12.94 17.85
CA THR A 178 2.64 -14.34 18.19
C THR A 178 2.34 -15.19 16.96
N TYR A 179 1.56 -14.68 16.01
CA TYR A 179 0.98 -15.48 14.93
C TYR A 179 1.52 -15.16 13.54
N PHE A 180 2.18 -14.05 13.37
CA PHE A 180 2.68 -13.61 12.07
C PHE A 180 4.18 -13.35 12.07
N MET A 181 4.78 -13.42 10.89
CA MET A 181 6.13 -12.96 10.65
C MET A 181 6.05 -11.45 10.36
N SER A 182 6.47 -10.63 11.31
CA SER A 182 6.43 -9.18 11.20
C SER A 182 7.81 -8.58 11.45
N PHE A 183 8.08 -7.47 10.79
CA PHE A 183 9.27 -6.64 10.93
C PHE A 183 8.94 -5.32 11.63
N GLU A 184 9.98 -4.53 11.94
CA GLU A 184 9.82 -3.23 12.60
C GLU A 184 8.89 -2.28 11.81
N GLY A 185 9.03 -2.24 10.47
CA GLY A 185 8.16 -1.42 9.60
C GLY A 185 6.70 -1.86 9.63
N ASP A 186 6.42 -3.17 9.66
CA ASP A 186 5.05 -3.71 9.78
C ASP A 186 4.42 -3.32 11.12
N ALA A 187 5.17 -3.45 12.22
CA ALA A 187 4.71 -3.06 13.55
C ALA A 187 4.45 -1.55 13.64
N LYS A 188 5.33 -0.73 13.04
CA LYS A 188 5.15 0.73 12.93
C LYS A 188 3.89 1.06 12.12
N ALA A 189 3.68 0.40 10.98
CA ALA A 189 2.50 0.62 10.14
C ALA A 189 1.21 0.23 10.85
N LEU A 190 1.14 -0.97 11.41
CA LEU A 190 -0.03 -1.46 12.15
C LEU A 190 -0.35 -0.61 13.38
N GLY A 191 0.68 -0.15 14.11
CA GLY A 191 0.54 0.70 15.29
C GLY A 191 0.21 2.16 14.98
N SER A 192 0.32 2.59 13.71
CA SER A 192 0.05 3.97 13.30
C SER A 192 -1.42 4.36 13.49
N ILE A 193 -1.68 5.66 13.53
CA ILE A 193 -3.06 6.18 13.63
C ILE A 193 -3.91 5.80 12.41
N GLU A 194 -3.29 5.64 11.26
CA GLU A 194 -3.97 5.29 10.02
C GLU A 194 -4.47 3.84 10.00
N LYS A 195 -3.95 2.96 10.88
CA LYS A 195 -4.37 1.54 10.99
C LYS A 195 -4.48 0.83 9.63
N PRO A 196 -3.44 0.87 8.79
CA PRO A 196 -3.51 0.26 7.47
C PRO A 196 -3.63 -1.26 7.54
N LEU A 197 -4.06 -1.84 6.42
CA LEU A 197 -3.93 -3.27 6.16
C LEU A 197 -2.48 -3.58 5.78
N VAL A 198 -1.88 -4.57 6.43
CA VAL A 198 -0.53 -5.05 6.12
C VAL A 198 -0.61 -6.52 5.74
N ASN A 199 0.00 -6.91 4.62
CA ASN A 199 0.05 -8.31 4.23
C ASN A 199 1.16 -9.03 5.01
N LEU A 200 0.80 -9.90 5.94
CA LEU A 200 1.72 -10.62 6.81
C LEU A 200 1.69 -12.12 6.54
N LYS A 201 2.88 -12.75 6.51
CA LYS A 201 3.01 -14.21 6.42
C LYS A 201 2.71 -14.84 7.78
N THR A 202 1.98 -15.95 7.77
CA THR A 202 1.71 -16.75 8.97
C THR A 202 2.96 -17.48 9.44
N ASN A 203 3.12 -17.64 10.76
CA ASN A 203 4.21 -18.41 11.34
C ASN A 203 3.76 -19.82 11.80
N LEU A 204 4.65 -20.57 12.44
CA LEU A 204 4.36 -21.91 12.91
C LEU A 204 3.29 -21.95 14.02
N ASN A 205 3.22 -20.91 14.87
CA ASN A 205 2.22 -20.86 15.94
C ASN A 205 0.82 -20.70 15.34
N PHE A 206 0.67 -19.86 14.32
CA PHE A 206 -0.58 -19.71 13.59
C PHE A 206 -1.07 -21.06 13.04
N LYS A 207 -0.19 -21.81 12.35
CA LYS A 207 -0.54 -23.12 11.78
C LYS A 207 -0.94 -24.14 12.83
N LYS A 208 -0.27 -24.14 13.99
CA LYS A 208 -0.57 -25.06 15.10
C LYS A 208 -1.92 -24.76 15.73
N GLU A 209 -2.25 -23.48 15.92
CA GLU A 209 -3.46 -23.09 16.65
C GLU A 209 -4.71 -23.10 15.78
N PHE A 210 -4.61 -22.59 14.56
CA PHE A 210 -5.78 -22.46 13.68
C PHE A 210 -5.94 -23.59 12.67
N GLY A 211 -4.93 -24.43 12.46
CA GLY A 211 -4.98 -25.53 11.49
C GLY A 211 -5.11 -25.11 10.02
N ILE A 212 -4.94 -23.82 9.73
CA ILE A 212 -5.14 -23.24 8.41
C ILE A 212 -3.83 -23.18 7.65
N SER A 213 -3.84 -23.60 6.39
CA SER A 213 -2.66 -23.62 5.51
C SER A 213 -2.46 -22.32 4.75
N ASN A 214 -3.33 -21.31 4.92
CA ASN A 214 -3.16 -20.03 4.23
C ASN A 214 -1.84 -19.37 4.69
N PRO A 215 -0.93 -19.07 3.76
CA PRO A 215 0.43 -18.64 4.10
C PRO A 215 0.53 -17.16 4.44
N SER A 216 -0.49 -16.35 4.14
CA SER A 216 -0.52 -14.91 4.46
C SER A 216 -1.94 -14.39 4.58
N PHE A 217 -2.10 -13.30 5.30
CA PHE A 217 -3.35 -12.56 5.44
C PHE A 217 -3.12 -11.05 5.36
N LEU A 218 -4.14 -10.32 4.94
CA LEU A 218 -4.25 -8.89 5.20
C LEU A 218 -4.62 -8.70 6.67
N VAL A 219 -3.69 -8.14 7.44
CA VAL A 219 -3.84 -7.96 8.89
C VAL A 219 -3.96 -6.48 9.22
N LYS A 220 -4.80 -6.14 10.17
CA LYS A 220 -4.88 -4.81 10.78
C LYS A 220 -5.08 -4.90 12.28
N LEU A 221 -4.80 -3.80 12.99
CA LEU A 221 -5.32 -3.57 14.34
C LEU A 221 -6.73 -2.97 14.26
N PRO A 222 -7.47 -2.89 15.37
CA PRO A 222 -8.76 -2.22 15.41
C PRO A 222 -8.65 -0.79 14.86
N ASP A 223 -9.41 -0.49 13.80
CA ASP A 223 -9.34 0.76 13.04
C ASP A 223 -10.55 1.68 13.25
N CYS A 224 -11.44 1.30 14.14
CA CYS A 224 -12.58 2.10 14.55
C CYS A 224 -12.99 1.79 15.98
N MET A 225 -13.76 2.67 16.59
CA MET A 225 -14.16 2.53 17.99
C MET A 225 -14.94 1.24 18.26
N VAL A 226 -15.77 0.81 17.30
CA VAL A 226 -16.53 -0.44 17.44
C VAL A 226 -15.60 -1.66 17.58
N LEU A 227 -14.58 -1.76 16.72
CA LEU A 227 -13.60 -2.85 16.81
C LEU A 227 -12.70 -2.72 18.04
N GLU A 228 -12.32 -1.49 18.44
CA GLU A 228 -11.54 -1.25 19.66
C GLU A 228 -12.27 -1.75 20.91
N LEU A 229 -13.56 -1.40 21.06
CA LEU A 229 -14.34 -1.83 22.22
C LEU A 229 -14.64 -3.33 22.20
N LEU A 230 -14.92 -3.91 21.03
CA LEU A 230 -15.09 -5.35 20.90
C LEU A 230 -13.79 -6.10 21.26
N CYS A 231 -12.65 -5.66 20.75
CA CYS A 231 -11.35 -6.26 21.07
C CYS A 231 -11.00 -6.12 22.54
N GLU A 232 -11.40 -5.04 23.22
CA GLU A 232 -11.23 -4.88 24.67
C GLU A 232 -11.91 -6.01 25.47
N GLU A 233 -13.13 -6.45 25.04
CA GLU A 233 -13.89 -7.50 25.73
C GLU A 233 -13.39 -8.92 25.44
N ILE A 234 -12.66 -9.13 24.35
CA ILE A 234 -12.22 -10.48 23.94
C ILE A 234 -10.71 -10.72 24.09
N LYS A 235 -9.90 -9.67 24.29
CA LYS A 235 -8.42 -9.73 24.18
C LYS A 235 -7.75 -10.79 25.07
N ASP A 236 -8.38 -11.18 26.18
CA ASP A 236 -7.81 -12.18 27.07
C ASP A 236 -7.98 -13.60 26.51
N ASP A 237 -9.08 -13.86 25.80
CA ASP A 237 -9.46 -15.20 25.30
C ASP A 237 -9.22 -15.37 23.79
N ILE A 238 -9.45 -14.32 23.00
CA ILE A 238 -9.39 -14.36 21.54
C ILE A 238 -8.37 -13.33 21.05
N LYS A 239 -7.39 -13.78 20.27
CA LYS A 239 -6.29 -12.93 19.80
C LYS A 239 -6.47 -12.44 18.37
N LEU A 240 -7.21 -13.19 17.55
CA LEU A 240 -7.45 -12.87 16.14
C LEU A 240 -8.93 -12.99 15.81
N LEU A 241 -9.45 -12.09 14.98
CA LEU A 241 -10.78 -12.13 14.41
C LEU A 241 -10.69 -12.13 12.88
N GLY A 242 -11.48 -13.01 12.24
CA GLY A 242 -11.69 -13.00 10.81
C GLY A 242 -12.84 -12.05 10.42
N LEU A 243 -12.62 -11.18 9.47
CA LEU A 243 -13.62 -10.29 8.88
C LEU A 243 -13.88 -10.69 7.44
N LYS A 244 -15.17 -10.81 7.08
CA LYS A 244 -15.66 -11.01 5.73
C LYS A 244 -16.70 -9.96 5.38
N LYS A 245 -16.62 -9.32 4.22
CA LYS A 245 -17.60 -8.35 3.79
C LYS A 245 -19.00 -8.98 3.67
N THR A 246 -20.03 -8.25 4.09
CA THR A 246 -21.41 -8.69 4.04
C THR A 246 -22.36 -7.50 3.80
N GLN A 247 -23.63 -7.78 3.56
CA GLN A 247 -24.70 -6.76 3.55
C GLN A 247 -25.47 -6.70 4.88
N LYS A 248 -25.22 -7.65 5.78
CA LYS A 248 -25.90 -7.78 7.07
C LYS A 248 -25.25 -6.91 8.15
N SER A 249 -26.07 -6.41 9.09
CA SER A 249 -25.61 -5.67 10.28
C SER A 249 -26.60 -5.86 11.44
N ASP A 250 -27.06 -7.11 11.64
CA ASP A 250 -28.18 -7.42 12.52
C ASP A 250 -27.81 -7.32 14.01
N ASP A 251 -26.53 -7.53 14.35
CA ASP A 251 -26.06 -7.51 15.74
C ASP A 251 -25.67 -6.10 16.22
N PHE A 252 -25.11 -5.27 15.32
CA PHE A 252 -24.75 -3.91 15.64
C PHE A 252 -24.67 -3.03 14.40
N SER A 253 -25.35 -1.89 14.43
CA SER A 253 -25.30 -0.89 13.35
C SER A 253 -24.62 0.37 13.83
N PHE A 254 -23.71 0.88 13.01
CA PHE A 254 -22.92 2.07 13.28
C PHE A 254 -22.96 3.00 12.07
N GLU A 255 -23.34 4.25 12.29
CA GLU A 255 -23.32 5.29 11.26
C GLU A 255 -22.41 6.44 11.67
N VAL A 256 -21.60 6.89 10.74
CA VAL A 256 -20.80 8.10 10.90
C VAL A 256 -21.52 9.30 10.30
N ASP A 257 -21.40 10.44 10.96
CA ASP A 257 -21.97 11.70 10.47
C ASP A 257 -21.27 12.21 9.23
N ASN A 258 -19.98 11.97 9.14
CA ASN A 258 -19.17 12.38 8.02
C ASN A 258 -19.17 11.26 6.95
N LYS A 259 -19.70 11.59 5.75
CA LYS A 259 -19.71 10.69 4.60
C LYS A 259 -18.35 10.56 3.91
N ASP A 260 -17.32 11.21 4.42
CA ASP A 260 -15.97 11.02 3.92
C ASP A 260 -15.54 9.58 4.23
N GLU A 261 -15.34 8.80 3.16
CA GLU A 261 -14.92 7.41 3.27
C GLU A 261 -13.63 7.30 4.07
N VAL A 262 -13.61 6.37 5.01
CA VAL A 262 -12.42 6.06 5.79
C VAL A 262 -11.49 5.21 4.98
N LEU A 263 -10.24 5.49 5.11
CA LEU A 263 -9.20 4.93 4.32
C LEU A 263 -8.66 3.63 4.87
N LEU A 264 -8.68 2.61 4.05
CA LEU A 264 -7.86 1.41 4.23
C LEU A 264 -6.64 1.49 3.31
N ALA A 265 -5.50 1.91 3.83
CA ALA A 265 -4.25 1.83 3.12
C ALA A 265 -3.70 0.40 3.21
N VAL A 266 -3.42 -0.22 2.08
CA VAL A 266 -2.62 -1.44 2.04
C VAL A 266 -1.16 -1.02 1.97
N VAL A 267 -0.38 -1.42 2.96
CA VAL A 267 1.02 -1.05 3.11
C VAL A 267 1.88 -2.28 2.87
N THR A 268 2.99 -2.09 2.17
CA THR A 268 4.04 -3.09 2.06
C THR A 268 5.23 -2.63 2.89
N ASP A 269 5.64 -3.45 3.88
CA ASP A 269 6.93 -3.23 4.51
C ASP A 269 8.05 -3.63 3.57
N THR A 270 9.02 -2.74 3.42
CA THR A 270 10.32 -3.08 2.85
C THR A 270 11.27 -3.32 4.01
N ARG A 271 12.08 -4.34 3.96
CA ARG A 271 13.09 -4.66 4.99
C ARG A 271 14.08 -3.53 5.29
N ASN A 272 13.98 -2.42 4.57
CA ASN A 272 14.74 -1.18 4.75
C ASN A 272 14.03 -0.14 5.63
N LYS A 273 12.99 -0.53 6.37
CA LYS A 273 12.18 0.31 7.27
C LYS A 273 11.30 1.34 6.58
N ASP A 274 11.24 1.39 5.26
CA ASP A 274 10.33 2.28 4.54
C ASP A 274 8.93 1.67 4.49
N ILE A 275 7.94 2.52 4.60
CA ILE A 275 6.53 2.16 4.48
C ILE A 275 6.05 2.66 3.13
N LEU A 276 5.67 1.73 2.25
CA LEU A 276 5.18 2.01 0.91
C LEU A 276 3.67 1.80 0.84
N ILE A 277 2.93 2.79 0.38
CA ILE A 277 1.47 2.73 0.27
C ILE A 277 1.11 2.12 -1.07
N GLN A 278 0.57 0.91 -1.07
CA GLN A 278 0.16 0.23 -2.29
C GLN A 278 -1.21 0.69 -2.79
N ARG A 279 -2.16 0.79 -1.89
CA ARG A 279 -3.53 1.24 -2.17
C ARG A 279 -3.99 2.13 -1.05
N GLY A 280 -4.88 3.03 -1.34
CA GLY A 280 -5.45 3.89 -0.34
C GLY A 280 -6.65 4.61 -0.85
N ASP A 281 -7.44 5.16 0.04
CA ASP A 281 -8.63 5.87 -0.25
C ASP A 281 -8.47 7.39 -0.02
N ARG A 282 -9.47 8.13 -0.35
CA ARG A 282 -9.58 9.57 -0.45
C ARG A 282 -9.19 10.36 0.81
N ALA A 283 -9.50 9.80 1.99
CA ALA A 283 -9.29 10.50 3.25
C ALA A 283 -7.81 10.75 3.60
N LEU A 284 -6.88 9.96 3.02
CA LEU A 284 -5.43 10.13 3.24
C LEU A 284 -4.73 10.92 2.14
N LEU A 285 -5.43 11.25 1.05
CA LEU A 285 -4.81 11.99 -0.04
C LEU A 285 -4.48 13.42 0.42
N PRO A 286 -3.22 13.82 0.40
CA PRO A 286 -2.83 15.15 0.81
C PRO A 286 -3.36 16.19 -0.17
N LYS A 287 -3.59 17.39 0.31
CA LYS A 287 -3.76 18.57 -0.53
C LYS A 287 -2.36 19.09 -0.84
N TYR A 288 -1.99 19.09 -2.11
CA TYR A 288 -0.70 19.65 -2.53
C TYR A 288 -0.80 21.16 -2.64
N GLU A 289 0.22 21.85 -2.13
CA GLU A 289 0.24 23.32 -2.09
C GLU A 289 0.71 23.96 -3.40
N LYS A 290 1.48 23.23 -4.25
CA LYS A 290 1.89 23.74 -5.57
C LYS A 290 0.72 23.62 -6.55
N PRO A 291 0.08 24.72 -6.94
CA PRO A 291 -1.05 24.68 -7.84
C PRO A 291 -0.59 24.44 -9.28
N PHE A 292 -1.34 23.62 -10.00
CA PHE A 292 -1.32 23.58 -11.46
C PHE A 292 -2.13 24.76 -12.05
N SER A 293 -2.23 24.85 -13.37
CA SER A 293 -3.19 25.76 -14.01
C SER A 293 -4.62 25.49 -13.52
N LYS A 294 -5.38 26.56 -13.18
CA LYS A 294 -6.77 26.46 -12.71
C LYS A 294 -7.73 25.77 -13.67
N LYS A 295 -7.36 25.63 -14.94
CA LYS A 295 -8.18 25.00 -16.00
C LYS A 295 -7.90 23.51 -16.16
N VAL A 296 -6.90 22.98 -15.45
CA VAL A 296 -6.44 21.61 -15.63
C VAL A 296 -7.16 20.69 -14.69
N VAL A 297 -7.67 19.58 -15.22
CA VAL A 297 -8.18 18.44 -14.46
C VAL A 297 -7.45 17.21 -14.96
N GLY A 298 -6.62 16.61 -14.11
CA GLY A 298 -6.03 15.30 -14.35
C GLY A 298 -6.92 14.22 -13.81
N ALA A 299 -6.96 13.07 -14.49
CA ALA A 299 -7.79 11.95 -14.05
C ALA A 299 -7.14 10.60 -14.32
N TYR A 300 -7.46 9.62 -13.48
CA TYR A 300 -7.14 8.21 -13.69
C TYR A 300 -8.08 7.33 -12.88
N LYS A 301 -8.75 6.36 -13.53
CA LYS A 301 -9.75 5.47 -12.91
C LYS A 301 -10.78 6.29 -12.12
N GLU A 302 -10.78 6.14 -10.81
CA GLU A 302 -11.72 6.78 -9.89
C GLU A 302 -11.15 8.03 -9.20
N TYR A 303 -9.99 8.53 -9.63
CA TYR A 303 -9.33 9.69 -9.03
C TYR A 303 -9.26 10.87 -10.00
N SER A 304 -9.39 12.07 -9.46
CA SER A 304 -9.20 13.34 -10.15
C SER A 304 -8.29 14.27 -9.37
N ALA A 305 -7.48 15.04 -10.08
CA ALA A 305 -6.65 16.10 -9.54
C ALA A 305 -6.99 17.43 -10.22
N TYR A 306 -7.25 18.47 -9.43
CA TYR A 306 -7.60 19.80 -9.93
C TYR A 306 -7.18 20.89 -8.94
N VAL A 307 -7.22 22.16 -9.38
CA VAL A 307 -6.91 23.31 -8.51
C VAL A 307 -8.19 23.88 -7.91
N LYS A 308 -8.21 24.02 -6.58
CA LYS A 308 -9.24 24.70 -5.83
C LYS A 308 -8.58 25.57 -4.75
N ASP A 309 -8.98 26.83 -4.67
CA ASP A 309 -8.46 27.79 -3.68
C ASP A 309 -6.92 27.84 -3.63
N ASP A 310 -6.31 27.93 -4.83
CA ASP A 310 -4.86 27.95 -5.06
C ASP A 310 -4.08 26.72 -4.54
N LYS A 311 -4.78 25.61 -4.32
CA LYS A 311 -4.19 24.32 -3.93
C LYS A 311 -4.57 23.22 -4.91
N THR A 312 -3.68 22.27 -5.15
CA THR A 312 -4.02 21.05 -5.88
C THR A 312 -4.79 20.10 -4.96
N VAL A 313 -5.99 19.76 -5.38
CA VAL A 313 -6.88 18.85 -4.65
C VAL A 313 -6.98 17.53 -5.38
N LEU A 314 -6.78 16.44 -4.66
CA LEU A 314 -7.08 15.09 -5.11
C LEU A 314 -8.43 14.64 -4.56
N LYS A 315 -9.25 14.05 -5.41
CA LYS A 315 -10.60 13.61 -5.06
C LYS A 315 -10.90 12.28 -5.72
N LYS A 316 -11.61 11.41 -5.00
CA LYS A 316 -12.19 10.20 -5.59
C LYS A 316 -13.42 10.59 -6.40
N GLU A 317 -13.23 10.76 -7.68
CA GLU A 317 -14.25 11.19 -8.63
C GLU A 317 -13.88 10.67 -10.01
N LYS A 318 -14.81 9.95 -10.64
CA LYS A 318 -14.58 9.37 -11.97
C LYS A 318 -14.61 10.48 -13.02
N ASN A 319 -13.50 10.64 -13.73
CA ASN A 319 -13.36 11.50 -14.89
C ASN A 319 -12.57 10.78 -15.99
N ASP A 320 -12.76 11.19 -17.22
CA ASP A 320 -12.02 10.61 -18.35
C ASP A 320 -10.54 11.03 -18.31
N SER A 321 -9.66 10.05 -18.38
CA SER A 321 -8.22 10.31 -18.47
C SER A 321 -7.84 10.73 -19.89
N LYS A 322 -7.04 11.80 -20.00
CA LYS A 322 -6.47 12.28 -21.27
C LYS A 322 -5.01 11.88 -21.47
N THR A 323 -4.41 11.20 -20.50
CA THR A 323 -2.99 10.85 -20.50
C THR A 323 -2.80 9.36 -20.34
N LYS A 324 -1.72 8.81 -20.92
CA LYS A 324 -1.37 7.41 -20.72
C LYS A 324 -0.93 7.18 -19.27
N PRO A 325 -1.42 6.14 -18.58
CA PRO A 325 -1.14 5.89 -17.15
C PRO A 325 0.35 5.81 -16.80
N ALA A 326 1.14 5.14 -17.63
CA ALA A 326 2.58 5.01 -17.39
C ALA A 326 3.30 6.37 -17.32
N PHE A 327 2.97 7.28 -18.25
CA PHE A 327 3.52 8.64 -18.23
C PHE A 327 2.96 9.46 -17.06
N ALA A 328 1.66 9.37 -16.83
CA ALA A 328 1.01 10.08 -15.74
C ALA A 328 1.60 9.66 -14.37
N GLY A 329 1.71 8.36 -14.12
CA GLY A 329 2.30 7.86 -12.89
C GLY A 329 3.74 8.30 -12.70
N TYR A 330 4.56 8.15 -13.75
CA TYR A 330 5.95 8.59 -13.73
C TYR A 330 6.09 10.09 -13.40
N PHE A 331 5.39 10.96 -14.14
CA PHE A 331 5.42 12.39 -13.89
C PHE A 331 4.79 12.79 -12.56
N GLY A 332 3.85 12.00 -12.07
CA GLY A 332 3.28 12.19 -10.74
C GLY A 332 4.30 12.04 -9.62
N VAL A 333 5.18 11.05 -9.70
CA VAL A 333 6.28 10.88 -8.74
C VAL A 333 7.37 11.93 -8.96
N LEU A 334 7.75 12.16 -10.22
CA LEU A 334 8.77 13.14 -10.59
C LEU A 334 8.45 14.54 -10.04
N ALA A 335 7.19 14.99 -10.20
CA ALA A 335 6.73 16.27 -9.69
C ALA A 335 6.71 16.36 -8.16
N GLN A 336 6.31 15.27 -7.46
CA GLN A 336 6.31 15.25 -6.00
C GLN A 336 7.72 15.37 -5.40
N TRP A 337 8.74 14.92 -6.13
CA TRP A 337 10.13 14.91 -5.68
C TRP A 337 10.98 16.04 -6.28
N ASN A 338 10.38 16.93 -7.11
CA ASN A 338 11.09 18.00 -7.83
C ASN A 338 12.27 17.46 -8.66
N LEU A 339 12.01 16.41 -9.45
CA LEU A 339 13.02 15.71 -10.24
C LEU A 339 12.95 16.05 -11.74
N GLU A 340 12.24 17.12 -12.14
CA GLU A 340 12.03 17.49 -13.54
C GLU A 340 13.36 17.71 -14.28
N ASP A 341 14.33 18.31 -13.60
CA ASP A 341 15.66 18.63 -14.14
C ASP A 341 16.71 17.54 -13.83
N LYS A 342 16.29 16.31 -13.53
CA LYS A 342 17.14 15.20 -13.16
C LYS A 342 17.11 14.08 -14.20
N ASN A 343 18.23 13.37 -14.35
CA ASN A 343 18.29 12.15 -15.13
C ASN A 343 17.69 11.00 -14.31
N SER A 344 16.60 10.39 -14.78
CA SER A 344 15.95 9.32 -14.03
C SER A 344 15.41 8.22 -14.93
N VAL A 345 15.32 7.01 -14.35
CA VAL A 345 14.65 5.87 -14.98
C VAL A 345 13.31 5.66 -14.30
N GLY A 346 12.25 5.53 -15.09
CA GLY A 346 10.91 5.18 -14.63
C GLY A 346 10.60 3.72 -14.91
N PHE A 347 10.22 2.99 -13.87
CA PHE A 347 9.61 1.67 -13.94
C PHE A 347 8.11 1.83 -13.68
N ALA A 348 7.31 1.86 -14.74
CA ALA A 348 5.86 2.01 -14.69
C ALA A 348 5.22 0.68 -15.09
N PHE A 349 4.77 -0.10 -14.13
CA PHE A 349 4.23 -1.44 -14.36
C PHE A 349 2.79 -1.56 -13.88
N TYR A 350 1.93 -1.98 -14.79
CA TYR A 350 0.49 -2.08 -14.58
C TYR A 350 -0.02 -3.49 -14.90
N LYS A 351 -1.16 -3.84 -14.30
CA LYS A 351 -1.82 -5.13 -14.54
C LYS A 351 -2.60 -5.14 -15.85
N GLU A 352 -3.32 -4.05 -16.14
CA GLU A 352 -4.28 -3.95 -17.26
C GLU A 352 -3.95 -2.81 -18.23
N GLU A 353 -2.95 -1.99 -17.91
CA GLU A 353 -2.47 -0.91 -18.75
C GLU A 353 -1.09 -1.22 -19.33
N GLU A 354 -0.64 -0.42 -20.29
CA GLU A 354 0.70 -0.56 -20.87
C GLU A 354 1.78 -0.31 -19.79
N SER A 355 2.69 -1.25 -19.66
CA SER A 355 3.87 -1.15 -18.79
C SER A 355 5.07 -0.69 -19.60
N LYS A 356 5.90 0.18 -19.01
CA LYS A 356 7.04 0.78 -19.72
C LYS A 356 8.24 0.99 -18.79
N VAL A 357 9.43 0.88 -19.38
CA VAL A 357 10.66 1.48 -18.83
C VAL A 357 10.92 2.77 -19.59
N MET A 358 11.08 3.86 -18.87
CA MET A 358 11.25 5.21 -19.44
C MET A 358 12.53 5.85 -18.92
N LEU A 359 13.14 6.67 -19.76
CA LEU A 359 14.30 7.50 -19.41
C LEU A 359 13.89 8.97 -19.52
N ASN A 360 14.16 9.75 -18.49
CA ASN A 360 14.06 11.20 -18.52
C ASN A 360 15.44 11.83 -18.40
N SER A 361 15.64 12.84 -19.21
CA SER A 361 16.85 13.66 -19.15
C SER A 361 16.48 15.11 -19.48
N PRO A 362 17.01 16.11 -18.75
CA PRO A 362 16.83 17.52 -19.10
C PRO A 362 17.27 17.85 -20.52
N LYS A 363 18.20 17.07 -21.06
CA LYS A 363 18.77 17.28 -22.39
C LYS A 363 17.93 16.69 -23.53
N PHE A 364 17.31 15.51 -23.30
CA PHE A 364 16.62 14.76 -24.36
C PHE A 364 15.11 14.62 -24.11
N GLY A 365 14.63 15.06 -22.95
CA GLY A 365 13.25 14.83 -22.52
C GLY A 365 13.00 13.37 -22.13
N LEU A 366 11.74 12.96 -22.22
CA LEU A 366 11.30 11.62 -21.88
C LEU A 366 11.37 10.70 -23.11
N VAL A 367 11.99 9.54 -22.94
CA VAL A 367 12.13 8.49 -23.96
C VAL A 367 11.59 7.17 -23.44
N GLU A 368 10.72 6.50 -24.22
CA GLU A 368 10.34 5.11 -23.98
C GLU A 368 11.53 4.22 -24.33
N TYR A 369 12.04 3.49 -23.32
CA TYR A 369 13.25 2.69 -23.48
C TYR A 369 12.95 1.22 -23.78
N ILE A 370 12.02 0.62 -23.03
CA ILE A 370 11.56 -0.76 -23.22
C ILE A 370 10.04 -0.78 -23.22
N ASP A 371 9.47 -1.51 -24.19
CA ASP A 371 8.08 -1.85 -24.26
C ASP A 371 7.86 -3.34 -23.89
N PHE A 372 6.69 -3.66 -23.38
CA PHE A 372 6.29 -5.00 -22.99
C PHE A 372 5.02 -5.44 -23.75
N ASP A 373 4.92 -5.04 -25.02
CA ASP A 373 3.80 -5.38 -25.87
C ASP A 373 4.05 -6.73 -26.55
N PHE A 374 3.53 -7.79 -25.92
CA PHE A 374 3.52 -9.13 -26.48
C PHE A 374 2.20 -9.82 -26.12
N LYS A 375 1.74 -10.69 -27.03
CA LYS A 375 0.51 -11.46 -26.86
C LYS A 375 0.64 -12.81 -27.56
N PHE A 376 0.12 -13.84 -26.93
CA PHE A 376 -0.04 -15.16 -27.52
C PHE A 376 -1.53 -15.41 -27.75
N SER A 377 -1.86 -16.22 -28.74
CA SER A 377 -3.24 -16.63 -29.01
C SER A 377 -3.59 -17.95 -28.33
N SER A 378 -2.61 -18.82 -28.10
CA SER A 378 -2.80 -20.12 -27.46
C SER A 378 -1.49 -20.76 -26.99
N PHE A 379 -1.59 -21.84 -26.22
CA PHE A 379 -0.42 -22.65 -25.87
C PHE A 379 0.14 -23.45 -27.01
N GLU A 380 -0.66 -23.79 -28.05
CA GLU A 380 -0.15 -24.38 -29.30
C GLU A 380 0.89 -23.47 -29.93
N GLU A 381 0.60 -22.17 -30.02
CA GLU A 381 1.52 -21.16 -30.55
C GLU A 381 2.80 -21.09 -29.69
N ILE A 382 2.67 -21.04 -28.37
CA ILE A 382 3.79 -20.97 -27.43
C ILE A 382 4.69 -22.20 -27.57
N PHE A 383 4.11 -23.40 -27.56
CA PHE A 383 4.87 -24.66 -27.71
C PHE A 383 5.53 -24.78 -29.08
N ALA A 384 4.83 -24.39 -30.16
CA ALA A 384 5.41 -24.36 -31.51
C ALA A 384 6.60 -23.39 -31.59
N SER A 385 6.45 -22.18 -30.99
CA SER A 385 7.51 -21.17 -30.95
C SER A 385 8.73 -21.66 -30.18
N ILE A 386 8.53 -22.29 -28.99
CA ILE A 386 9.65 -22.86 -28.21
C ILE A 386 10.36 -23.98 -28.98
N LYS A 387 9.62 -24.86 -29.67
CA LYS A 387 10.22 -25.90 -30.53
C LYS A 387 11.09 -25.29 -31.63
N ALA A 388 10.62 -24.21 -32.25
CA ALA A 388 11.32 -23.54 -33.34
C ALA A 388 12.59 -22.77 -32.87
N MET A 389 12.77 -22.52 -31.57
CA MET A 389 13.98 -21.83 -31.08
C MET A 389 15.26 -22.63 -31.36
N ASN A 390 15.27 -23.93 -31.05
CA ASN A 390 16.41 -24.85 -31.27
C ASN A 390 16.04 -26.28 -30.83
N GLU A 391 16.93 -27.25 -31.12
CA GLU A 391 16.75 -28.66 -30.73
C GLU A 391 16.46 -28.88 -29.23
N THR A 392 17.05 -28.06 -28.37
CA THR A 392 16.80 -28.15 -26.91
C THR A 392 15.37 -27.74 -26.58
N GLY A 393 14.82 -26.75 -27.29
CA GLY A 393 13.42 -26.33 -27.17
C GLY A 393 12.46 -27.43 -27.62
N GLU A 394 12.77 -28.11 -28.74
CA GLU A 394 11.99 -29.23 -29.21
C GLU A 394 11.97 -30.39 -28.19
N LYS A 395 13.15 -30.79 -27.69
CA LYS A 395 13.27 -31.82 -26.64
C LYS A 395 12.53 -31.42 -25.35
N LEU A 396 12.59 -30.16 -24.97
CA LEU A 396 11.92 -29.63 -23.77
C LEU A 396 10.39 -29.81 -23.88
N VAL A 397 9.80 -29.35 -24.99
CA VAL A 397 8.36 -29.45 -25.17
C VAL A 397 7.93 -30.92 -25.23
N LYS A 398 8.68 -31.78 -25.94
CA LYS A 398 8.40 -33.22 -25.96
C LYS A 398 8.40 -33.79 -24.53
N ASN A 399 9.45 -33.57 -23.77
CA ASN A 399 9.57 -34.06 -22.39
C ASN A 399 8.47 -33.51 -21.47
N PHE A 400 8.00 -32.29 -21.72
CA PHE A 400 6.90 -31.70 -20.94
C PHE A 400 5.59 -32.45 -21.20
N PHE A 401 5.28 -32.77 -22.46
CA PHE A 401 4.12 -33.59 -22.81
C PHE A 401 4.23 -35.02 -22.28
N ASP A 402 5.43 -35.60 -22.26
CA ASP A 402 5.64 -36.97 -21.80
C ASP A 402 5.53 -37.08 -20.24
N LYS A 403 6.07 -36.09 -19.48
CA LYS A 403 6.19 -36.18 -18.04
C LYS A 403 5.15 -35.35 -17.26
N GLN A 404 4.57 -34.32 -17.88
CA GLN A 404 3.58 -33.40 -17.31
C GLN A 404 2.32 -33.34 -18.17
N LYS A 405 1.87 -34.51 -18.62
CA LYS A 405 0.78 -34.66 -19.61
C LYS A 405 -0.48 -33.90 -19.21
N ASP A 406 -0.90 -34.01 -17.95
CA ASP A 406 -2.13 -33.35 -17.45
C ASP A 406 -2.01 -31.83 -17.47
N LEU A 407 -0.84 -31.29 -17.08
CA LEU A 407 -0.58 -29.85 -17.17
C LEU A 407 -0.53 -29.37 -18.61
N ALA A 408 0.13 -30.11 -19.49
CA ALA A 408 0.18 -29.79 -20.92
C ALA A 408 -1.22 -29.75 -21.57
N LEU A 409 -2.08 -30.73 -21.24
CA LEU A 409 -3.46 -30.80 -21.76
C LEU A 409 -4.34 -29.67 -21.17
N LYS A 410 -4.21 -29.36 -19.89
CA LYS A 410 -4.92 -28.20 -19.28
C LYS A 410 -4.50 -26.90 -19.94
N ALA A 411 -3.19 -26.70 -20.13
CA ALA A 411 -2.67 -25.51 -20.79
C ALA A 411 -3.21 -25.33 -22.21
N LEU A 412 -3.28 -26.42 -23.01
CA LEU A 412 -3.84 -26.37 -24.38
C LEU A 412 -5.31 -25.92 -24.43
N ASN A 413 -6.08 -26.13 -23.35
CA ASN A 413 -7.49 -25.75 -23.27
C ASN A 413 -7.70 -24.41 -22.56
N ALA A 414 -6.62 -23.68 -22.21
CA ALA A 414 -6.72 -22.45 -21.42
C ALA A 414 -7.38 -21.31 -22.22
N ASP A 415 -8.16 -20.51 -21.50
CA ASP A 415 -8.74 -19.26 -22.03
C ASP A 415 -7.72 -18.11 -21.94
N PHE A 416 -7.40 -17.54 -23.09
CA PHE A 416 -6.51 -16.39 -23.24
C PHE A 416 -7.23 -15.04 -23.21
N SER A 417 -8.55 -15.03 -23.00
CA SER A 417 -9.33 -13.80 -22.85
C SER A 417 -8.99 -13.12 -21.53
N THR A 418 -8.41 -11.92 -21.56
CA THR A 418 -8.01 -11.19 -20.37
C THR A 418 -7.80 -9.70 -20.64
N SER A 419 -7.96 -8.88 -19.62
CA SER A 419 -7.54 -7.47 -19.61
C SER A 419 -6.07 -7.28 -19.24
N LYS A 420 -5.39 -8.33 -18.72
CA LYS A 420 -3.96 -8.24 -18.32
C LYS A 420 -3.09 -7.94 -19.53
N LYS A 421 -2.05 -7.12 -19.31
CA LYS A 421 -1.09 -6.71 -20.32
C LYS A 421 0.36 -6.91 -19.85
N GLY A 422 1.27 -6.96 -20.80
CA GLY A 422 2.70 -6.97 -20.54
C GLY A 422 3.12 -8.09 -19.57
N ILE A 423 3.81 -7.72 -18.52
CA ILE A 423 4.35 -8.68 -17.53
C ILE A 423 3.25 -9.38 -16.75
N ALA A 424 2.14 -8.72 -16.43
CA ALA A 424 1.01 -9.36 -15.77
C ALA A 424 0.42 -10.47 -16.64
N TYR A 425 0.30 -10.21 -17.94
CA TYR A 425 -0.12 -11.21 -18.92
C TYR A 425 0.87 -12.38 -18.98
N LEU A 426 2.18 -12.12 -19.08
CA LEU A 426 3.20 -13.18 -19.10
C LEU A 426 3.16 -14.04 -17.83
N TRP A 427 3.00 -13.43 -16.67
CA TRP A 427 2.87 -14.19 -15.42
C TRP A 427 1.59 -15.01 -15.39
N GLY A 428 0.51 -14.52 -15.99
CA GLY A 428 -0.73 -15.29 -16.19
C GLY A 428 -0.49 -16.54 -17.04
N VAL A 429 0.18 -16.39 -18.17
CA VAL A 429 0.58 -17.53 -19.05
C VAL A 429 1.43 -18.54 -18.29
N ILE A 430 2.43 -18.07 -17.54
CA ILE A 430 3.28 -18.94 -16.71
C ILE A 430 2.45 -19.65 -15.62
N GLY A 431 1.51 -18.95 -14.97
CA GLY A 431 0.65 -19.53 -13.94
C GLY A 431 -0.26 -20.64 -14.49
N VAL A 432 -0.85 -20.45 -15.65
CA VAL A 432 -1.63 -21.50 -16.34
C VAL A 432 -0.74 -22.70 -16.66
N LEU A 433 0.47 -22.47 -17.17
CA LEU A 433 1.45 -23.53 -17.45
C LEU A 433 1.80 -24.36 -16.20
N LEU A 434 1.83 -23.71 -15.02
CA LEU A 434 2.06 -24.36 -13.73
C LEU A 434 0.81 -25.03 -13.14
N GLY A 435 -0.36 -24.84 -13.76
CA GLY A 435 -1.63 -25.44 -13.36
C GLY A 435 -2.39 -24.64 -12.29
N PHE A 436 -2.13 -23.33 -12.16
CA PHE A 436 -2.77 -22.48 -11.16
C PHE A 436 -4.17 -22.00 -11.52
N GLY A 437 -4.61 -22.21 -12.76
CA GLY A 437 -5.92 -21.85 -13.24
C GLY A 437 -6.16 -22.33 -14.68
N GLU A 438 -7.35 -22.05 -15.18
CA GLU A 438 -7.79 -22.41 -16.54
C GLU A 438 -7.79 -21.20 -17.49
N ASN A 439 -7.52 -20.00 -16.96
CA ASN A 439 -7.43 -18.75 -17.71
C ASN A 439 -6.26 -17.90 -17.21
N ILE A 440 -5.93 -16.85 -17.97
CA ILE A 440 -4.78 -15.97 -17.71
C ILE A 440 -4.93 -15.22 -16.37
N ASP A 441 -6.15 -14.82 -16.00
CA ASP A 441 -6.37 -14.08 -14.75
C ASP A 441 -6.13 -14.97 -13.52
N GLU A 442 -6.64 -16.19 -13.51
CA GLU A 442 -6.38 -17.18 -12.47
C GLU A 442 -4.89 -17.55 -12.38
N GLY A 443 -4.24 -17.72 -13.55
CA GLY A 443 -2.81 -17.96 -13.62
C GLY A 443 -1.99 -16.86 -12.99
N PHE A 444 -2.33 -15.59 -13.28
CA PHE A 444 -1.68 -14.41 -12.71
C PHE A 444 -1.86 -14.37 -11.18
N ASP A 445 -3.09 -14.52 -10.70
CA ASP A 445 -3.40 -14.53 -9.26
C ASP A 445 -2.67 -15.69 -8.55
N GLY A 446 -2.55 -16.84 -9.23
CA GLY A 446 -1.77 -17.98 -8.76
C GLY A 446 -0.29 -17.63 -8.57
N ILE A 447 0.37 -17.05 -9.56
CA ILE A 447 1.79 -16.62 -9.45
C ILE A 447 1.99 -15.69 -8.25
N LEU A 448 1.16 -14.66 -8.13
CA LEU A 448 1.28 -13.71 -7.01
C LEU A 448 1.06 -14.40 -5.66
N ARG A 449 0.02 -15.22 -5.55
CA ARG A 449 -0.31 -15.95 -4.31
C ARG A 449 0.83 -16.86 -3.88
N TYR A 450 1.35 -17.70 -4.77
CA TYR A 450 2.43 -18.62 -4.45
C TYR A 450 3.74 -17.90 -4.14
N ALA A 451 4.09 -16.86 -4.91
CA ALA A 451 5.30 -16.09 -4.67
C ALA A 451 5.26 -15.32 -3.34
N ASN A 452 4.15 -14.64 -3.04
CA ASN A 452 3.98 -13.92 -1.78
C ASN A 452 3.96 -14.86 -0.56
N SER A 453 3.64 -16.12 -0.78
CA SER A 453 3.57 -17.16 0.25
C SER A 453 4.88 -17.92 0.44
N ALA A 454 5.82 -17.77 -0.49
CA ALA A 454 7.08 -18.51 -0.43
C ALA A 454 7.91 -18.11 0.79
N MET A 455 8.36 -19.13 1.55
CA MET A 455 9.22 -18.98 2.73
C MET A 455 10.70 -19.08 2.34
N THR A 456 11.10 -18.34 1.32
CA THR A 456 12.46 -18.38 0.78
C THR A 456 13.03 -16.98 0.62
N LYS A 457 14.35 -16.89 0.58
CA LYS A 457 15.07 -15.66 0.24
C LYS A 457 15.50 -15.61 -1.22
N LYS A 458 15.53 -16.76 -1.91
CA LYS A 458 15.99 -16.89 -3.28
C LYS A 458 15.25 -18.00 -4.01
N GLY A 459 14.81 -17.71 -5.22
CA GLY A 459 14.19 -18.67 -6.15
C GLY A 459 15.14 -19.14 -7.24
N PRO A 460 14.70 -20.07 -8.10
CA PRO A 460 15.43 -20.42 -9.31
C PRO A 460 15.47 -19.22 -10.27
N ARG A 461 16.57 -19.08 -10.98
CA ARG A 461 16.76 -17.98 -11.93
C ARG A 461 15.96 -18.25 -13.20
N ILE A 462 14.96 -17.40 -13.45
CA ILE A 462 14.16 -17.40 -14.67
C ILE A 462 14.78 -16.43 -15.69
N ASP A 463 14.91 -16.89 -16.94
CA ASP A 463 15.54 -16.09 -18.00
C ASP A 463 14.58 -15.04 -18.56
N TYR A 464 14.84 -13.78 -18.26
CA TYR A 464 14.22 -12.65 -18.97
C TYR A 464 15.25 -12.07 -19.93
N LYS A 465 14.99 -12.14 -21.23
CA LYS A 465 15.91 -11.71 -22.28
C LYS A 465 15.27 -10.69 -23.21
N MET A 466 16.08 -9.74 -23.63
CA MET A 466 15.69 -8.77 -24.64
C MET A 466 15.85 -9.33 -26.05
N LYS A 467 14.92 -8.98 -26.91
CA LYS A 467 15.00 -9.12 -28.35
C LYS A 467 14.73 -7.74 -28.95
N ASP A 468 15.76 -7.13 -29.50
CA ASP A 468 15.77 -5.73 -29.92
C ASP A 468 15.44 -4.80 -28.73
N LYS A 469 14.38 -4.00 -28.80
CA LYS A 469 13.92 -3.13 -27.70
C LYS A 469 12.81 -3.74 -26.84
N ASN A 470 12.42 -4.99 -27.12
CA ASN A 470 11.31 -5.65 -26.44
C ASN A 470 11.80 -6.84 -25.61
N LEU A 471 11.04 -7.18 -24.58
CA LEU A 471 11.25 -8.43 -23.86
C LEU A 471 10.79 -9.60 -24.76
N ASP A 472 11.62 -10.66 -24.87
CA ASP A 472 11.19 -11.94 -25.46
C ASP A 472 10.57 -12.84 -24.37
N PRO A 473 9.24 -12.97 -24.32
CA PRO A 473 8.53 -13.70 -23.28
C PRO A 473 8.78 -15.20 -23.29
N LEU A 474 9.19 -15.76 -24.45
CA LEU A 474 9.39 -17.20 -24.62
C LEU A 474 10.52 -17.75 -23.75
N TRP A 475 11.55 -16.96 -23.46
CA TRP A 475 12.64 -17.39 -22.60
C TRP A 475 12.19 -17.65 -21.17
N ALA A 476 11.31 -16.81 -20.63
CA ALA A 476 10.76 -17.02 -19.29
C ALA A 476 9.88 -18.26 -19.22
N VAL A 477 8.96 -18.44 -20.18
CA VAL A 477 8.10 -19.63 -20.28
C VAL A 477 8.94 -20.91 -20.39
N ARG A 478 9.93 -20.91 -21.30
CA ARG A 478 10.85 -22.03 -21.52
C ARG A 478 11.62 -22.41 -20.24
N THR A 479 12.13 -21.43 -19.52
CA THR A 479 12.89 -21.66 -18.31
C THR A 479 12.01 -22.25 -17.20
N VAL A 480 10.79 -21.73 -17.02
CA VAL A 480 9.82 -22.28 -16.07
C VAL A 480 9.47 -23.74 -16.41
N MET A 481 9.21 -24.06 -17.69
CA MET A 481 8.98 -25.45 -18.14
C MET A 481 10.13 -26.37 -17.74
N SER A 482 11.37 -25.91 -17.92
CA SER A 482 12.56 -26.70 -17.57
C SER A 482 12.64 -27.00 -16.08
N PHE A 483 12.41 -25.99 -15.23
CA PHE A 483 12.42 -26.17 -13.76
C PHE A 483 11.24 -27.02 -13.27
N LYS A 484 10.06 -26.88 -13.88
CA LYS A 484 8.90 -27.73 -13.55
C LYS A 484 9.19 -29.19 -13.86
N LEU A 485 9.82 -29.49 -15.00
CA LEU A 485 10.30 -30.83 -15.34
C LEU A 485 11.36 -31.38 -14.37
N ALA A 486 12.17 -30.51 -13.81
CA ALA A 486 13.16 -30.87 -12.80
C ALA A 486 12.54 -31.08 -11.40
N GLY A 487 11.23 -30.91 -11.24
CA GLY A 487 10.52 -31.12 -9.98
C GLY A 487 10.68 -29.98 -8.97
N VAL A 488 11.01 -28.77 -9.42
CA VAL A 488 11.09 -27.60 -8.53
C VAL A 488 9.68 -27.25 -8.05
N ASP A 489 9.57 -26.98 -6.76
CA ASP A 489 8.34 -26.63 -6.07
C ASP A 489 7.70 -25.34 -6.61
N ASP A 490 6.36 -25.30 -6.65
CA ASP A 490 5.59 -24.21 -7.24
C ASP A 490 5.74 -22.87 -6.50
N TYR A 491 5.94 -22.90 -5.17
CA TYR A 491 6.23 -21.67 -4.39
C TYR A 491 7.59 -21.09 -4.78
N LEU A 492 8.60 -21.94 -4.92
CA LEU A 492 9.94 -21.54 -5.35
C LEU A 492 9.95 -21.03 -6.79
N LEU A 493 9.21 -21.69 -7.70
CA LEU A 493 9.09 -21.26 -9.09
C LEU A 493 8.42 -19.89 -9.20
N SER A 494 7.28 -19.71 -8.57
CA SER A 494 6.56 -18.45 -8.59
C SER A 494 7.38 -17.31 -7.98
N PHE A 495 8.09 -17.58 -6.88
CA PHE A 495 9.01 -16.62 -6.30
C PHE A 495 10.17 -16.30 -7.26
N GLY A 496 10.75 -17.31 -7.93
CA GLY A 496 11.80 -17.14 -8.92
C GLY A 496 11.36 -16.32 -10.12
N VAL A 497 10.11 -16.47 -10.58
CA VAL A 497 9.52 -15.66 -11.67
C VAL A 497 9.56 -14.17 -11.29
N ILE A 498 9.10 -13.82 -10.11
CA ILE A 498 9.06 -12.43 -9.63
C ILE A 498 10.46 -11.90 -9.32
N GLU A 499 11.28 -12.66 -8.58
CA GLU A 499 12.63 -12.26 -8.19
C GLU A 499 13.52 -12.02 -9.40
N SER A 500 13.50 -12.93 -10.39
CA SER A 500 14.32 -12.79 -11.60
C SER A 500 13.91 -11.60 -12.45
N PHE A 501 12.61 -11.26 -12.49
CA PHE A 501 12.18 -10.05 -13.17
C PHE A 501 12.62 -8.78 -12.44
N ALA A 502 12.57 -8.78 -11.10
CA ALA A 502 13.11 -7.67 -10.31
C ALA A 502 14.63 -7.50 -10.50
N GLU A 503 15.40 -8.61 -10.59
CA GLU A 503 16.82 -8.58 -10.93
C GLU A 503 17.06 -8.05 -12.35
N PHE A 504 16.20 -8.45 -13.32
CA PHE A 504 16.27 -7.94 -14.69
C PHE A 504 16.10 -6.41 -14.73
N LEU A 505 15.14 -5.84 -14.01
CA LEU A 505 14.94 -4.38 -13.93
C LEU A 505 16.13 -3.69 -13.24
N THR A 506 16.70 -4.29 -12.20
CA THR A 506 17.90 -3.78 -11.52
C THR A 506 19.09 -3.74 -12.48
N ASN A 507 19.30 -4.80 -13.26
CA ASN A 507 20.37 -4.86 -14.25
C ASN A 507 20.23 -3.81 -15.35
N ILE A 508 18.98 -3.54 -15.79
CA ILE A 508 18.69 -2.45 -16.73
C ILE A 508 19.11 -1.11 -16.12
N TYR A 509 18.70 -0.84 -14.87
CA TYR A 509 19.09 0.40 -14.18
C TYR A 509 20.60 0.53 -14.11
N GLU A 510 21.31 -0.50 -13.69
CA GLU A 510 22.78 -0.49 -13.57
C GLU A 510 23.49 -0.28 -14.90
N GLN A 511 22.98 -0.90 -15.98
CA GLN A 511 23.53 -0.70 -17.32
C GLN A 511 23.37 0.76 -17.76
N LEU A 512 22.16 1.31 -17.64
CA LEU A 512 21.87 2.70 -18.01
C LEU A 512 22.66 3.69 -17.18
N HIS A 513 22.79 3.44 -15.87
CA HIS A 513 23.60 4.29 -14.98
C HIS A 513 25.09 4.30 -15.33
N LYS A 514 25.62 3.18 -15.82
CA LYS A 514 27.02 3.09 -16.32
C LYS A 514 27.22 3.87 -17.62
N GLU A 515 26.22 3.87 -18.52
CA GLU A 515 26.25 4.61 -19.78
C GLU A 515 26.07 6.11 -19.57
N SER A 516 25.17 6.50 -18.65
CA SER A 516 24.90 7.88 -18.26
C SER A 516 24.47 7.94 -16.81
N PRO A 517 25.19 8.67 -15.93
CA PRO A 517 24.81 8.76 -14.52
C PRO A 517 23.36 9.18 -14.33
N LEU A 518 22.61 8.40 -13.56
CA LEU A 518 21.22 8.61 -13.22
C LEU A 518 21.11 9.14 -11.78
N ASP A 519 20.25 10.09 -11.54
CA ASP A 519 19.96 10.65 -10.21
C ASP A 519 19.03 9.74 -9.40
N GLY A 520 18.35 8.78 -10.04
CA GLY A 520 17.57 7.77 -9.35
C GLY A 520 16.54 7.00 -10.20
N ALA A 521 15.91 6.03 -9.56
CA ALA A 521 14.82 5.24 -10.14
C ALA A 521 13.46 5.68 -9.60
N ILE A 522 12.47 5.76 -10.47
CA ILE A 522 11.06 6.01 -10.13
C ILE A 522 10.28 4.71 -10.31
N ILE A 523 9.51 4.32 -9.29
CA ILE A 523 8.70 3.10 -9.26
C ILE A 523 7.23 3.50 -9.08
N VAL A 524 6.36 3.05 -10.01
CA VAL A 524 4.93 3.40 -10.02
C VAL A 524 4.12 2.36 -10.78
N GLY A 525 2.84 2.17 -10.41
CA GLY A 525 1.90 1.29 -11.08
C GLY A 525 1.38 0.15 -10.19
N ASP A 526 0.19 -0.36 -10.51
CA ASP A 526 -0.56 -1.32 -9.68
C ASP A 526 -0.03 -2.76 -9.73
N LEU A 527 0.92 -3.07 -10.62
CA LEU A 527 1.63 -4.35 -10.60
C LEU A 527 2.66 -4.42 -9.45
N PHE A 528 3.14 -3.27 -8.97
CA PHE A 528 4.05 -3.22 -7.83
C PHE A 528 3.32 -3.52 -6.53
N GLU A 529 3.22 -4.79 -6.19
CA GLU A 529 2.65 -5.28 -4.93
C GLU A 529 3.47 -6.46 -4.36
N GLY A 530 3.33 -6.72 -3.06
CA GLY A 530 3.94 -7.87 -2.39
C GLY A 530 5.44 -8.01 -2.64
N GLU A 531 5.85 -9.24 -2.97
CA GLU A 531 7.27 -9.56 -3.20
C GLU A 531 7.86 -8.82 -4.42
N PHE A 532 7.06 -8.50 -5.44
CA PHE A 532 7.57 -7.75 -6.59
C PHE A 532 8.00 -6.33 -6.20
N LEU A 533 7.13 -5.60 -5.50
CA LEU A 533 7.49 -4.27 -5.00
C LEU A 533 8.71 -4.35 -4.06
N ASN A 534 8.68 -5.27 -3.10
CA ASN A 534 9.77 -5.45 -2.15
C ASN A 534 11.11 -5.71 -2.83
N LYS A 535 11.15 -6.61 -3.82
CA LYS A 535 12.38 -6.97 -4.52
C LYS A 535 12.91 -5.84 -5.37
N VAL A 536 12.09 -5.22 -6.21
CA VAL A 536 12.53 -4.11 -7.07
C VAL A 536 13.01 -2.93 -6.23
N TYR A 537 12.21 -2.51 -5.26
CA TYR A 537 12.55 -1.38 -4.39
C TYR A 537 13.84 -1.64 -3.61
N THR A 538 13.94 -2.80 -2.94
CA THR A 538 15.11 -3.13 -2.10
C THR A 538 16.37 -3.29 -2.93
N ASN A 539 16.31 -3.94 -4.09
CA ASN A 539 17.47 -4.18 -4.94
C ASN A 539 18.06 -2.86 -5.45
N ILE A 540 17.22 -1.94 -5.91
CA ILE A 540 17.70 -0.65 -6.45
C ILE A 540 18.12 0.28 -5.30
N LYS A 541 17.30 0.43 -4.26
CA LYS A 541 17.56 1.35 -3.14
C LYS A 541 18.85 1.02 -2.37
N LYS A 542 19.27 -0.22 -2.40
CA LYS A 542 20.52 -0.63 -1.73
C LYS A 542 21.72 0.22 -2.18
N ASN A 543 21.76 0.59 -3.45
CA ASN A 543 22.91 1.28 -4.06
C ASN A 543 22.56 2.64 -4.68
N TYR A 544 21.26 2.91 -4.94
CA TYR A 544 20.82 4.05 -5.74
C TYR A 544 19.57 4.73 -5.12
N PRO A 545 19.43 6.06 -5.30
CA PRO A 545 18.20 6.76 -4.93
C PRO A 545 16.99 6.13 -5.63
N THR A 546 15.94 5.86 -4.85
CA THR A 546 14.74 5.21 -5.36
C THR A 546 13.52 5.97 -4.86
N PHE A 547 12.66 6.37 -5.78
CA PHE A 547 11.53 7.24 -5.54
C PHE A 547 10.22 6.51 -5.83
N THR A 548 9.32 6.57 -4.88
CA THR A 548 7.90 6.19 -5.00
C THR A 548 7.05 7.41 -4.69
N PRO A 549 5.72 7.39 -4.89
CA PRO A 549 4.88 8.48 -4.40
C PRO A 549 5.13 8.74 -2.91
N LYS A 550 5.19 10.02 -2.50
CA LYS A 550 5.48 10.40 -1.09
C LYS A 550 4.38 9.99 -0.12
N ALA A 551 3.20 10.52 -0.35
CA ALA A 551 2.03 10.30 0.50
C ALA A 551 0.85 9.71 -0.28
N LEU A 552 1.04 9.44 -1.56
CA LEU A 552 0.04 8.81 -2.40
C LEU A 552 0.30 7.32 -2.52
N PRO A 553 -0.75 6.53 -2.82
CA PRO A 553 -0.60 5.16 -3.23
C PRO A 553 0.27 5.04 -4.48
N ILE A 554 0.93 3.89 -4.64
CA ILE A 554 1.82 3.60 -5.77
C ILE A 554 1.09 3.59 -7.12
N SER A 555 -0.23 3.51 -7.11
CA SER A 555 -1.11 3.68 -8.28
C SER A 555 -2.47 4.23 -7.86
N GLY A 556 -3.17 4.87 -8.80
CA GLY A 556 -4.48 5.48 -8.62
C GLY A 556 -4.38 7.01 -8.58
N ALA A 557 -4.24 7.56 -7.40
CA ALA A 557 -4.18 9.01 -7.23
C ALA A 557 -2.93 9.66 -7.81
N VAL A 558 -1.81 8.94 -7.84
CA VAL A 558 -0.54 9.47 -8.40
C VAL A 558 -0.64 9.70 -9.91
N GLU A 559 -1.35 8.85 -10.64
CA GLU A 559 -1.59 9.05 -12.08
C GLU A 559 -2.53 10.23 -12.33
N ALA A 560 -3.56 10.41 -11.52
CA ALA A 560 -4.44 11.58 -11.62
C ALA A 560 -3.64 12.88 -11.38
N TYR A 561 -2.77 12.88 -10.36
CA TYR A 561 -1.89 14.01 -10.07
C TYR A 561 -0.91 14.28 -11.22
N GLY A 562 -0.23 13.25 -11.72
CA GLY A 562 0.72 13.40 -12.83
C GLY A 562 0.05 13.76 -14.16
N SER A 563 -1.19 13.30 -14.40
CA SER A 563 -2.00 13.73 -15.53
C SER A 563 -2.25 15.24 -15.48
N ALA A 564 -2.62 15.79 -14.31
CA ALA A 564 -2.77 17.23 -14.13
C ALA A 564 -1.44 17.97 -14.36
N PHE A 565 -0.33 17.41 -13.86
CA PHE A 565 1.00 17.99 -14.07
C PHE A 565 1.36 18.08 -15.56
N ILE A 566 1.19 16.99 -16.33
CA ILE A 566 1.47 16.98 -17.78
C ILE A 566 0.61 18.01 -18.50
N LEU A 567 -0.71 17.99 -18.25
CA LEU A 567 -1.65 18.91 -18.88
C LEU A 567 -1.33 20.38 -18.56
N SER A 568 -0.85 20.67 -17.35
CA SER A 568 -0.44 22.03 -16.97
C SER A 568 0.79 22.54 -17.73
N LYS A 569 1.61 21.65 -18.27
CA LYS A 569 2.80 21.97 -19.07
C LYS A 569 2.49 22.11 -20.57
N THR A 570 1.39 21.50 -21.05
CA THR A 570 1.00 21.54 -22.48
C THR A 570 0.13 22.74 -22.86
N ASP A 571 -0.47 23.41 -21.89
CA ASP A 571 -1.30 24.62 -22.10
C ASP A 571 -0.46 25.93 -22.16
N ASN A 572 0.87 25.83 -22.17
CA ASN A 572 1.81 26.91 -22.43
C ASN A 572 2.43 26.70 -23.84
#